data_981b0ec27548d6a4ddb3dc0edae4bbde
#
_entry.id   981b0ec27548d6a4ddb3dc0edae4bbde
#
_cell.length_a   1.000
_cell.length_b   1.000
_cell.length_c   1.000
_cell.angle_alpha   90.00
_cell.angle_beta   90.00
_cell.angle_gamma   90.00
#
_symmetry.space_group_name_H-M   'P 1'
#
loop_
_entity.id
_entity.type
_entity.pdbx_description
1 polymer ?
#
loop_
_entity_poly.entity_id
_entity_poly.type
_entity_poly.pdbx_seq_one_letter_code
_entity_poly.pdbx_strand_id
1 'polypeptide(L)'
;MRNRWLIALSAVGIHISIGSVYAWSVLTRPIMKEMGFSLAETTWTFSLAILFLGFSAGFLGSFVEKIGPKKSGLIAMAFFGTGMLGTAYAIAAQSLTLLYLFYGVIGGIGLGVGYITPVSTLVKYFPDHRGFATGLAIMGFGFAALIAGPVMQYLTATVGLVNNFLILGCVYMLIIGASSLYLKPPVLKDSTGKVTHIQQGVTANEALKTWQFASLWWIFFVNI
;
A
#
# COMPACT_ATOMS: atom_id res chain seq x y z
N MET A 1 12.51 -24.31 0.44
CA MET A 1 12.16 -22.93 0.91
C MET A 1 12.14 -22.00 -0.29
N ARG A 2 11.23 -20.99 -0.33
CA ARG A 2 11.34 -19.95 -1.37
C ARG A 2 12.54 -19.07 -1.09
N ASN A 3 13.15 -18.54 -2.14
CA ASN A 3 14.28 -17.62 -2.03
C ASN A 3 13.82 -16.33 -1.32
N ARG A 4 14.45 -16.00 -0.17
CA ARG A 4 14.11 -14.82 0.63
C ARG A 4 14.29 -13.50 -0.12
N TRP A 5 15.23 -13.43 -1.06
CA TRP A 5 15.47 -12.24 -1.86
C TRP A 5 14.38 -12.02 -2.93
N LEU A 6 13.82 -13.09 -3.49
CA LEU A 6 12.67 -12.98 -4.41
C LEU A 6 11.39 -12.61 -3.64
N ILE A 7 11.25 -13.02 -2.38
CA ILE A 7 10.19 -12.52 -1.49
C ILE A 7 10.39 -11.03 -1.23
N ALA A 8 11.63 -10.59 -0.98
CA ALA A 8 11.94 -9.18 -0.80
C ALA A 8 11.63 -8.35 -2.07
N LEU A 9 12.02 -8.84 -3.23
CA LEU A 9 11.69 -8.19 -4.51
C LEU A 9 10.18 -8.09 -4.73
N SER A 10 9.43 -9.16 -4.44
CA SER A 10 7.96 -9.16 -4.53
C SER A 10 7.33 -8.15 -3.56
N ALA A 11 7.84 -8.07 -2.34
CA ALA A 11 7.40 -7.10 -1.35
C ALA A 11 7.64 -5.65 -1.80
N VAL A 12 8.82 -5.38 -2.34
CA VAL A 12 9.18 -4.07 -2.92
C VAL A 12 8.30 -3.74 -4.13
N GLY A 13 7.98 -4.73 -4.98
CA GLY A 13 7.08 -4.55 -6.12
C GLY A 13 5.68 -4.08 -5.72
N ILE A 14 5.12 -4.66 -4.64
CA ILE A 14 3.85 -4.18 -4.07
C ILE A 14 4.01 -2.74 -3.58
N HIS A 15 5.06 -2.46 -2.80
CA HIS A 15 5.28 -1.16 -2.19
C HIS A 15 5.54 -0.04 -3.21
N ILE A 16 6.29 -0.31 -4.28
CA ILE A 16 6.50 0.66 -5.37
C ILE A 16 5.16 0.98 -6.06
N SER A 17 4.30 -0.02 -6.25
CA SER A 17 3.01 0.20 -6.89
C SER A 17 2.09 1.07 -6.02
N ILE A 18 1.90 0.71 -4.75
CA ILE A 18 1.00 1.45 -3.86
C ILE A 18 1.58 2.78 -3.38
N GLY A 19 2.91 2.88 -3.25
CA GLY A 19 3.59 4.11 -2.84
C GLY A 19 3.51 5.23 -3.89
N SER A 20 3.07 4.91 -5.11
CA SER A 20 2.73 5.90 -6.15
C SER A 20 1.70 6.93 -5.68
N VAL A 21 0.95 6.66 -4.61
CA VAL A 21 0.03 7.62 -3.98
C VAL A 21 0.72 8.94 -3.60
N TYR A 22 1.99 8.90 -3.22
CA TYR A 22 2.75 10.11 -2.88
C TYR A 22 3.11 10.98 -4.09
N ALA A 23 2.93 10.48 -5.32
CA ALA A 23 3.01 11.29 -6.53
C ALA A 23 1.72 12.06 -6.83
N TRP A 24 0.70 12.03 -5.96
CA TRP A 24 -0.57 12.73 -6.15
C TRP A 24 -0.41 14.22 -6.47
N SER A 25 0.57 14.87 -5.88
CA SER A 25 0.85 16.31 -6.13
C SER A 25 1.08 16.62 -7.61
N VAL A 26 1.61 15.69 -8.38
CA VAL A 26 1.84 15.78 -9.82
C VAL A 26 0.52 15.85 -10.60
N LEU A 27 -0.51 15.17 -10.09
CA LEU A 27 -1.83 15.05 -10.72
C LEU A 27 -2.81 16.14 -10.26
N THR A 28 -2.53 16.83 -9.17
CA THR A 28 -3.42 17.85 -8.58
C THR A 28 -3.82 18.90 -9.61
N ARG A 29 -2.85 19.55 -10.28
CA ARG A 29 -3.12 20.57 -11.30
C ARG A 29 -3.85 20.02 -12.52
N PRO A 30 -3.45 18.89 -13.12
CA PRO A 30 -4.22 18.27 -14.20
C PRO A 30 -5.68 17.96 -13.83
N ILE A 31 -5.94 17.42 -12.64
CA ILE A 31 -7.29 17.12 -12.16
C ILE A 31 -8.12 18.40 -12.01
N MET A 32 -7.55 19.44 -11.38
CA MET A 32 -8.21 20.74 -11.24
C MET A 32 -8.59 21.33 -12.60
N LYS A 33 -7.69 21.23 -13.57
CA LYS A 33 -7.93 21.75 -14.93
C LYS A 33 -8.99 20.95 -15.68
N GLU A 34 -8.94 19.63 -15.57
CA GLU A 34 -9.84 18.70 -16.28
C GLU A 34 -11.27 18.73 -15.71
N MET A 35 -11.38 18.75 -14.37
CA MET A 35 -12.65 18.60 -13.67
C MET A 35 -13.23 19.95 -13.17
N GLY A 36 -12.47 21.05 -13.23
CA GLY A 36 -12.92 22.36 -12.77
C GLY A 36 -13.03 22.53 -11.25
N PHE A 37 -12.45 21.61 -10.46
CA PHE A 37 -12.49 21.66 -9.01
C PHE A 37 -11.39 22.54 -8.41
N SER A 38 -11.65 23.03 -7.20
CA SER A 38 -10.69 23.78 -6.42
C SER A 38 -9.53 22.92 -5.92
N LEU A 39 -8.43 23.59 -5.50
CA LEU A 39 -7.30 22.91 -4.87
C LEU A 39 -7.72 22.15 -3.62
N ALA A 40 -8.57 22.73 -2.79
CA ALA A 40 -9.07 22.09 -1.57
C ALA A 40 -9.82 20.79 -1.87
N GLU A 41 -10.79 20.83 -2.79
CA GLU A 41 -11.56 19.64 -3.19
C GLU A 41 -10.66 18.55 -3.75
N THR A 42 -9.69 18.89 -4.60
CA THR A 42 -8.75 17.93 -5.17
C THR A 42 -7.82 17.33 -4.09
N THR A 43 -7.36 18.16 -3.14
CA THR A 43 -6.48 17.71 -2.06
C THR A 43 -7.20 16.77 -1.07
N TRP A 44 -8.50 16.97 -0.83
CA TRP A 44 -9.29 16.07 -0.01
C TRP A 44 -9.27 14.62 -0.51
N THR A 45 -9.15 14.40 -1.82
CA THR A 45 -9.00 13.06 -2.38
C THR A 45 -7.78 12.33 -1.81
N PHE A 46 -6.64 13.00 -1.76
CA PHE A 46 -5.42 12.46 -1.17
C PHE A 46 -5.56 12.26 0.34
N SER A 47 -6.13 13.24 1.03
CA SER A 47 -6.35 13.16 2.48
C SER A 47 -7.23 11.95 2.86
N LEU A 48 -8.29 11.69 2.10
CA LEU A 48 -9.12 10.51 2.26
C LEU A 48 -8.33 9.22 2.00
N ALA A 49 -7.50 9.17 0.96
CA ALA A 49 -6.68 7.99 0.67
C ALA A 49 -5.74 7.66 1.83
N ILE A 50 -5.08 8.67 2.41
CA ILE A 50 -4.19 8.48 3.57
C ILE A 50 -4.99 8.12 4.82
N LEU A 51 -6.15 8.72 5.04
CA LEU A 51 -7.04 8.40 6.16
C LEU A 51 -7.45 6.91 6.11
N PHE A 52 -7.95 6.46 4.95
CA PHE A 52 -8.37 5.06 4.78
C PHE A 52 -7.19 4.08 4.73
N LEU A 53 -6.01 4.51 4.28
CA LEU A 53 -4.77 3.77 4.46
C LEU A 53 -4.50 3.52 5.96
N GLY A 54 -4.54 4.57 6.78
CA GLY A 54 -4.32 4.47 8.21
C GLY A 54 -5.35 3.59 8.92
N PHE A 55 -6.64 3.79 8.62
CA PHE A 55 -7.72 2.96 9.17
C PHE A 55 -7.57 1.49 8.77
N SER A 56 -7.38 1.19 7.50
CA SER A 56 -7.24 -0.19 7.04
C SER A 56 -5.97 -0.84 7.59
N ALA A 57 -4.86 -0.12 7.68
CA ALA A 57 -3.64 -0.61 8.31
C ALA A 57 -3.85 -0.91 9.80
N GLY A 58 -4.51 -0.04 10.53
CA GLY A 58 -4.75 -0.21 11.96
C GLY A 58 -5.72 -1.35 12.28
N PHE A 59 -6.85 -1.40 11.58
CA PHE A 59 -7.93 -2.35 11.92
C PHE A 59 -7.80 -3.71 11.21
N LEU A 60 -7.22 -3.76 10.00
CA LEU A 60 -7.13 -4.99 9.23
C LEU A 60 -5.82 -5.76 9.45
N GLY A 61 -4.91 -5.28 10.29
CA GLY A 61 -3.62 -5.93 10.55
C GLY A 61 -3.76 -7.39 10.99
N SER A 62 -4.61 -7.67 11.97
CA SER A 62 -4.88 -9.03 12.44
C SER A 62 -5.55 -9.92 11.37
N PHE A 63 -6.41 -9.35 10.55
CA PHE A 63 -7.03 -10.05 9.42
C PHE A 63 -5.99 -10.43 8.36
N VAL A 64 -5.12 -9.49 7.98
CA VAL A 64 -4.00 -9.72 7.04
C VAL A 64 -3.09 -10.85 7.51
N GLU A 65 -2.73 -10.85 8.80
CA GLU A 65 -1.94 -11.92 9.41
C GLU A 65 -2.62 -13.29 9.30
N LYS A 66 -3.94 -13.34 9.52
CA LYS A 66 -4.74 -14.55 9.54
C LYS A 66 -4.90 -15.18 8.16
N ILE A 67 -5.15 -14.37 7.13
CA ILE A 67 -5.35 -14.87 5.75
C ILE A 67 -4.03 -15.12 5.01
N GLY A 68 -2.94 -14.55 5.50
CA GLY A 68 -1.59 -14.70 4.97
C GLY A 68 -1.27 -13.80 3.76
N PRO A 69 0.03 -13.65 3.43
CA PRO A 69 0.50 -12.61 2.54
C PRO A 69 0.02 -12.73 1.08
N LYS A 70 -0.20 -13.95 0.59
CA LYS A 70 -0.72 -14.14 -0.77
C LYS A 70 -2.13 -13.60 -0.91
N LYS A 71 -3.04 -13.96 0.00
CA LYS A 71 -4.44 -13.55 -0.09
C LYS A 71 -4.60 -12.05 0.20
N SER A 72 -3.89 -11.54 1.21
CA SER A 72 -3.93 -10.11 1.53
C SER A 72 -3.37 -9.24 0.41
N GLY A 73 -2.29 -9.67 -0.25
CA GLY A 73 -1.78 -8.97 -1.42
C GLY A 73 -2.74 -8.96 -2.61
N LEU A 74 -3.47 -10.06 -2.85
CA LEU A 74 -4.51 -10.10 -3.89
C LEU A 74 -5.71 -9.21 -3.54
N ILE A 75 -6.08 -9.11 -2.27
CA ILE A 75 -7.10 -8.17 -1.80
C ILE A 75 -6.63 -6.73 -2.02
N ALA A 76 -5.39 -6.42 -1.66
CA ALA A 76 -4.79 -5.11 -1.92
C ALA A 76 -4.81 -4.77 -3.42
N MET A 77 -4.45 -5.73 -4.28
CA MET A 77 -4.53 -5.59 -5.74
C MET A 77 -5.95 -5.24 -6.19
N ALA A 78 -6.95 -5.98 -5.70
CA ALA A 78 -8.33 -5.75 -6.09
C ALA A 78 -8.82 -4.37 -5.67
N PHE A 79 -8.60 -3.97 -4.41
CA PHE A 79 -9.02 -2.67 -3.92
C PHE A 79 -8.26 -1.51 -4.57
N PHE A 80 -6.92 -1.58 -4.63
CA PHE A 80 -6.12 -0.50 -5.20
C PHE A 80 -6.34 -0.39 -6.72
N GLY A 81 -6.41 -1.52 -7.43
CA GLY A 81 -6.71 -1.55 -8.85
C GLY A 81 -8.09 -0.99 -9.17
N THR A 82 -9.12 -1.41 -8.43
CA THR A 82 -10.48 -0.83 -8.56
C THR A 82 -10.46 0.67 -8.24
N GLY A 83 -9.70 1.09 -7.24
CA GLY A 83 -9.50 2.50 -6.91
C GLY A 83 -8.94 3.28 -8.09
N MET A 84 -7.88 2.80 -8.72
CA MET A 84 -7.25 3.45 -9.89
C MET A 84 -8.17 3.47 -11.11
N LEU A 85 -8.76 2.32 -11.48
CA LEU A 85 -9.68 2.23 -12.62
C LEU A 85 -10.96 3.05 -12.41
N GLY A 86 -11.52 3.00 -11.19
CA GLY A 86 -12.66 3.81 -10.80
C GLY A 86 -12.35 5.31 -10.78
N THR A 87 -11.11 5.69 -10.49
CA THR A 87 -10.65 7.09 -10.60
C THR A 87 -10.68 7.56 -12.05
N ALA A 88 -10.24 6.73 -13.00
CA ALA A 88 -10.38 7.05 -14.42
C ALA A 88 -11.84 7.30 -14.81
N TYR A 89 -12.75 6.45 -14.33
CA TYR A 89 -14.18 6.63 -14.54
C TYR A 89 -14.72 7.92 -13.86
N ALA A 90 -14.29 8.20 -12.64
CA ALA A 90 -14.70 9.41 -11.90
C ALA A 90 -14.30 10.70 -12.64
N ILE A 91 -13.10 10.71 -13.23
CA ILE A 91 -12.61 11.83 -14.03
C ILE A 91 -13.45 11.96 -15.32
N ALA A 92 -13.67 10.88 -16.03
CA ALA A 92 -14.49 10.88 -17.24
C ALA A 92 -15.94 11.31 -16.97
N ALA A 93 -16.49 10.94 -15.80
CA ALA A 93 -17.83 11.33 -15.35
C ALA A 93 -17.87 12.72 -14.69
N GLN A 94 -16.75 13.44 -14.59
CA GLN A 94 -16.65 14.77 -13.95
C GLN A 94 -17.22 14.78 -12.52
N SER A 95 -17.05 13.70 -11.74
CA SER A 95 -17.69 13.54 -10.44
C SER A 95 -16.68 13.51 -9.31
N LEU A 96 -16.71 14.54 -8.45
CA LEU A 96 -15.89 14.63 -7.25
C LEU A 96 -16.24 13.52 -6.24
N THR A 97 -17.49 13.21 -6.08
CA THR A 97 -17.93 12.16 -5.15
C THR A 97 -17.37 10.78 -5.56
N LEU A 98 -17.38 10.47 -6.85
CA LEU A 98 -16.78 9.23 -7.35
C LEU A 98 -15.26 9.25 -7.20
N LEU A 99 -14.61 10.40 -7.37
CA LEU A 99 -13.17 10.55 -7.15
C LEU A 99 -12.81 10.25 -5.70
N TYR A 100 -13.55 10.81 -4.74
CA TYR A 100 -13.39 10.53 -3.32
C TYR A 100 -13.63 9.06 -2.99
N LEU A 101 -14.69 8.47 -3.57
CA LEU A 101 -15.03 7.07 -3.34
C LEU A 101 -13.94 6.13 -3.88
N PHE A 102 -13.57 6.27 -5.15
CA PHE A 102 -12.66 5.33 -5.80
C PHE A 102 -11.22 5.51 -5.36
N TYR A 103 -10.67 6.72 -5.48
CA TYR A 103 -9.27 6.94 -5.09
C TYR A 103 -9.11 7.01 -3.57
N GLY A 104 -9.97 7.82 -2.93
CA GLY A 104 -9.87 8.07 -1.49
C GLY A 104 -10.22 6.84 -0.66
N VAL A 105 -11.43 6.32 -0.78
CA VAL A 105 -11.92 5.25 0.09
C VAL A 105 -11.42 3.88 -0.37
N ILE A 106 -11.82 3.47 -1.58
CA ILE A 106 -11.52 2.12 -2.09
C ILE A 106 -10.01 1.96 -2.30
N GLY A 107 -9.37 2.92 -2.96
CA GLY A 107 -7.91 2.96 -3.14
C GLY A 107 -7.19 2.99 -1.80
N GLY A 108 -7.62 3.84 -0.86
CA GLY A 108 -7.05 3.95 0.48
C GLY A 108 -7.08 2.64 1.28
N ILE A 109 -8.17 1.88 1.23
CA ILE A 109 -8.24 0.54 1.82
C ILE A 109 -7.21 -0.39 1.19
N GLY A 110 -7.11 -0.37 -0.14
CA GLY A 110 -6.11 -1.14 -0.88
C GLY A 110 -4.67 -0.78 -0.49
N LEU A 111 -4.40 0.52 -0.30
CA LEU A 111 -3.11 1.04 0.18
C LEU A 111 -2.73 0.46 1.54
N GLY A 112 -3.64 0.48 2.53
CA GLY A 112 -3.32 0.01 3.87
C GLY A 112 -3.11 -1.50 3.95
N VAL A 113 -3.97 -2.30 3.32
CA VAL A 113 -3.78 -3.76 3.22
C VAL A 113 -2.48 -4.08 2.48
N GLY A 114 -2.21 -3.35 1.38
CA GLY A 114 -0.99 -3.50 0.59
C GLY A 114 0.27 -3.07 1.34
N TYR A 115 0.19 -2.13 2.27
CA TYR A 115 1.31 -1.68 3.09
C TYR A 115 1.70 -2.72 4.15
N ILE A 116 0.72 -3.23 4.91
CA ILE A 116 1.00 -4.18 5.99
C ILE A 116 1.56 -5.50 5.46
N THR A 117 1.05 -5.97 4.33
CA THR A 117 1.37 -7.30 3.78
C THR A 117 2.87 -7.51 3.55
N PRO A 118 3.60 -6.63 2.83
CA PRO A 118 5.05 -6.75 2.67
C PRO A 118 5.82 -6.58 3.96
N VAL A 119 5.47 -5.58 4.80
CA VAL A 119 6.17 -5.29 6.05
C VAL A 119 6.15 -6.50 6.98
N SER A 120 4.96 -7.04 7.25
CA SER A 120 4.80 -8.20 8.13
C SER A 120 5.49 -9.45 7.57
N THR A 121 5.50 -9.60 6.25
CA THR A 121 6.13 -10.74 5.58
C THR A 121 7.65 -10.65 5.67
N LEU A 122 8.25 -9.50 5.33
CA LEU A 122 9.70 -9.33 5.30
C LEU A 122 10.34 -9.50 6.67
N VAL A 123 9.75 -8.94 7.72
CA VAL A 123 10.25 -9.09 9.10
C VAL A 123 10.33 -10.56 9.52
N LYS A 124 9.41 -11.40 9.02
CA LYS A 124 9.41 -12.85 9.29
C LYS A 124 10.43 -13.63 8.47
N TYR A 125 10.79 -13.15 7.27
CA TYR A 125 11.80 -13.79 6.41
C TYR A 125 13.24 -13.41 6.76
N PHE A 126 13.42 -12.28 7.46
CA PHE A 126 14.73 -11.76 7.87
C PHE A 126 14.80 -11.56 9.40
N PRO A 127 14.65 -12.62 10.20
CA PRO A 127 14.68 -12.52 11.66
C PRO A 127 16.04 -12.07 12.18
N ASP A 128 17.10 -12.38 11.43
CA ASP A 128 18.50 -12.00 11.64
C ASP A 128 18.79 -10.52 11.32
N HIS A 129 18.00 -9.90 10.41
CA HIS A 129 18.18 -8.53 9.94
C HIS A 129 16.85 -7.76 9.86
N ARG A 130 16.08 -7.72 10.94
CA ARG A 130 14.73 -7.10 10.97
C ARG A 130 14.75 -5.63 10.56
N GLY A 131 15.74 -4.85 11.02
CA GLY A 131 15.89 -3.44 10.64
C GLY A 131 16.11 -3.26 9.15
N PHE A 132 16.96 -4.09 8.53
CA PHE A 132 17.14 -4.08 7.08
C PHE A 132 15.85 -4.42 6.32
N ALA A 133 15.14 -5.45 6.76
CA ALA A 133 13.89 -5.89 6.14
C ALA A 133 12.81 -4.80 6.18
N THR A 134 12.66 -4.14 7.34
CA THR A 134 11.73 -3.02 7.50
C THR A 134 12.17 -1.82 6.66
N GLY A 135 13.46 -1.48 6.67
CA GLY A 135 14.01 -0.40 5.85
C GLY A 135 13.79 -0.63 4.35
N LEU A 136 13.98 -1.87 3.86
CA LEU A 136 13.75 -2.23 2.46
C LEU A 136 12.26 -2.06 2.07
N ALA A 137 11.34 -2.46 2.95
CA ALA A 137 9.92 -2.27 2.73
C ALA A 137 9.55 -0.77 2.65
N ILE A 138 9.95 0.01 3.64
CA ILE A 138 9.66 1.45 3.72
C ILE A 138 10.31 2.20 2.56
N MET A 139 11.55 1.85 2.20
CA MET A 139 12.24 2.42 1.05
C MET A 139 11.46 2.20 -0.24
N GLY A 140 10.96 0.98 -0.49
CA GLY A 140 10.16 0.69 -1.69
C GLY A 140 8.91 1.57 -1.78
N PHE A 141 8.26 1.84 -0.66
CA PHE A 141 7.08 2.70 -0.58
C PHE A 141 7.43 4.19 -0.75
N GLY A 142 8.49 4.67 -0.07
CA GLY A 142 8.92 6.07 -0.13
C GLY A 142 9.49 6.49 -1.49
N PHE A 143 10.31 5.63 -2.12
CA PHE A 143 10.90 5.91 -3.43
C PHE A 143 9.93 5.73 -4.61
N ALA A 144 8.75 5.17 -4.37
CA ALA A 144 7.75 4.98 -5.43
C ALA A 144 7.39 6.29 -6.16
N ALA A 145 7.26 7.39 -5.43
CA ALA A 145 6.92 8.68 -6.02
C ALA A 145 8.00 9.21 -6.98
N LEU A 146 9.29 8.87 -6.75
CA LEU A 146 10.40 9.23 -7.62
C LEU A 146 10.25 8.60 -9.02
N ILE A 147 9.70 7.38 -9.07
CA ILE A 147 9.44 6.67 -10.32
C ILE A 147 8.08 7.06 -10.89
N ALA A 148 7.04 7.04 -10.03
CA ALA A 148 5.67 7.29 -10.46
C ALA A 148 5.43 8.72 -10.93
N GLY A 149 6.07 9.72 -10.30
CA GLY A 149 5.89 11.13 -10.66
C GLY A 149 6.20 11.42 -12.13
N PRO A 150 7.43 11.16 -12.62
CA PRO A 150 7.77 11.35 -14.04
C PRO A 150 6.90 10.53 -14.98
N VAL A 151 6.57 9.28 -14.63
CA VAL A 151 5.71 8.42 -15.45
C VAL A 151 4.30 9.00 -15.55
N MET A 152 3.72 9.46 -14.45
CA MET A 152 2.40 10.09 -14.41
C MET A 152 2.37 11.40 -15.23
N GLN A 153 3.43 12.21 -15.13
CA GLN A 153 3.55 13.42 -15.95
C GLN A 153 3.58 13.09 -17.43
N TYR A 154 4.42 12.15 -17.83
CA TYR A 154 4.54 11.72 -19.21
C TYR A 154 3.22 11.16 -19.76
N LEU A 155 2.59 10.25 -19.04
CA LEU A 155 1.31 9.66 -19.48
C LEU A 155 0.20 10.72 -19.53
N THR A 156 0.11 11.58 -18.54
CA THR A 156 -0.91 12.66 -18.55
C THR A 156 -0.71 13.60 -19.75
N ALA A 157 0.53 13.92 -20.10
CA ALA A 157 0.84 14.79 -21.24
C ALA A 157 0.61 14.12 -22.60
N THR A 158 0.80 12.80 -22.71
CA THR A 158 0.76 12.08 -24.01
C THR A 158 -0.59 11.43 -24.30
N VAL A 159 -1.21 10.81 -23.29
CA VAL A 159 -2.46 10.05 -23.47
C VAL A 159 -3.64 10.61 -22.65
N GLY A 160 -3.43 11.66 -21.88
CA GLY A 160 -4.43 12.30 -21.06
C GLY A 160 -4.63 11.67 -19.69
N LEU A 161 -5.36 12.38 -18.83
CA LEU A 161 -5.48 12.05 -17.41
C LEU A 161 -6.25 10.72 -17.18
N VAL A 162 -7.34 10.51 -17.90
CA VAL A 162 -8.16 9.28 -17.80
C VAL A 162 -7.32 8.05 -18.15
N ASN A 163 -6.61 8.09 -19.30
CA ASN A 163 -5.80 6.96 -19.73
C ASN A 163 -4.57 6.74 -18.83
N ASN A 164 -4.01 7.80 -18.22
CA ASN A 164 -2.97 7.66 -17.21
C ASN A 164 -3.43 6.74 -16.06
N PHE A 165 -4.62 6.96 -15.50
CA PHE A 165 -5.16 6.12 -14.43
C PHE A 165 -5.51 4.70 -14.91
N LEU A 166 -6.02 4.52 -16.13
CA LEU A 166 -6.29 3.20 -16.70
C LEU A 166 -5.01 2.40 -16.89
N ILE A 167 -3.99 2.99 -17.52
CA ILE A 167 -2.71 2.31 -17.78
C ILE A 167 -2.03 1.94 -16.46
N LEU A 168 -1.88 2.92 -15.54
CA LEU A 168 -1.23 2.66 -14.27
C LEU A 168 -2.04 1.70 -13.41
N GLY A 169 -3.36 1.78 -13.41
CA GLY A 169 -4.23 0.83 -12.73
C GLY A 169 -3.97 -0.61 -13.18
N CYS A 170 -3.96 -0.85 -14.49
CA CYS A 170 -3.65 -2.17 -15.06
C CYS A 170 -2.21 -2.63 -14.73
N VAL A 171 -1.22 -1.75 -14.88
CA VAL A 171 0.18 -2.07 -14.58
C VAL A 171 0.36 -2.42 -13.09
N TYR A 172 -0.22 -1.63 -12.20
CA TYR A 172 -0.13 -1.89 -10.76
C TYR A 172 -0.87 -3.18 -10.37
N MET A 173 -2.02 -3.47 -10.97
CA MET A 173 -2.71 -4.75 -10.76
C MET A 173 -1.83 -5.94 -11.18
N LEU A 174 -1.15 -5.86 -12.32
CA LEU A 174 -0.23 -6.89 -12.78
C LEU A 174 0.96 -7.07 -11.83
N ILE A 175 1.61 -5.97 -11.42
CA ILE A 175 2.78 -6.02 -10.52
C ILE A 175 2.37 -6.56 -9.14
N ILE A 176 1.30 -6.01 -8.54
CA ILE A 176 0.83 -6.43 -7.21
C ILE A 176 0.34 -7.89 -7.28
N GLY A 177 -0.38 -8.27 -8.33
CA GLY A 177 -0.88 -9.62 -8.53
C GLY A 177 0.25 -10.64 -8.65
N ALA A 178 1.20 -10.42 -9.56
CA ALA A 178 2.36 -11.29 -9.73
C ALA A 178 3.20 -11.40 -8.45
N SER A 179 3.45 -10.27 -7.79
CA SER A 179 4.15 -10.22 -6.52
C SER A 179 3.41 -11.01 -5.42
N SER A 180 2.10 -10.82 -5.31
CA SER A 180 1.27 -11.50 -4.31
C SER A 180 1.22 -13.01 -4.51
N LEU A 181 1.20 -13.48 -5.75
CA LEU A 181 1.24 -14.91 -6.07
C LEU A 181 2.56 -15.57 -5.64
N TYR A 182 3.63 -14.79 -5.60
CA TYR A 182 4.93 -15.29 -5.13
C TYR A 182 5.05 -15.25 -3.60
N LEU A 183 4.36 -14.36 -2.90
CA LEU A 183 4.42 -14.27 -1.45
C LEU A 183 3.84 -15.53 -0.79
N LYS A 184 4.57 -16.04 0.21
CA LYS A 184 4.13 -17.14 1.11
C LYS A 184 4.59 -16.84 2.53
N PRO A 185 3.86 -17.31 3.56
CA PRO A 185 4.38 -17.25 4.92
C PRO A 185 5.65 -18.09 5.04
N PRO A 186 6.65 -17.68 5.84
CA PRO A 186 7.82 -18.50 6.10
C PRO A 186 7.41 -19.75 6.87
N VAL A 187 8.00 -20.89 6.50
CA VAL A 187 7.89 -22.15 7.26
C VAL A 187 9.03 -22.16 8.26
N LEU A 188 8.73 -21.92 9.52
CA LEU A 188 9.68 -22.07 10.61
C LEU A 188 9.63 -23.50 11.11
N LYS A 189 10.80 -24.10 11.22
CA LYS A 189 10.99 -25.37 11.90
C LYS A 189 11.72 -25.11 13.22
N ASP A 190 11.26 -25.71 14.29
CA ASP A 190 11.99 -25.73 15.55
C ASP A 190 13.24 -26.63 15.47
N SER A 191 13.99 -26.67 16.54
CA SER A 191 15.18 -27.53 16.66
C SER A 191 14.85 -29.03 16.52
N THR A 192 13.58 -29.42 16.60
CA THR A 192 13.08 -30.82 16.45
C THR A 192 12.52 -31.06 15.04
N GLY A 193 12.55 -30.08 14.14
CA GLY A 193 12.01 -30.18 12.77
C GLY A 193 10.49 -30.04 12.66
N LYS A 194 9.78 -29.76 13.76
CA LYS A 194 8.34 -29.48 13.75
C LYS A 194 8.07 -28.07 13.23
N VAL A 195 7.02 -27.96 12.41
CA VAL A 195 6.54 -26.64 11.94
C VAL A 195 5.97 -25.87 13.12
N THR A 196 6.63 -24.80 13.50
CA THR A 196 6.14 -23.87 14.52
C THR A 196 5.66 -22.59 13.85
N HIS A 197 4.46 -22.16 14.22
CA HIS A 197 4.01 -20.81 13.91
C HIS A 197 4.73 -19.83 14.87
N ILE A 198 5.22 -18.70 14.34
CA ILE A 198 5.76 -17.64 15.20
C ILE A 198 4.60 -17.13 16.07
N GLN A 199 4.47 -17.67 17.24
CA GLN A 199 3.70 -17.10 18.32
C GLN A 199 4.71 -16.51 19.31
N GLN A 200 5.21 -15.32 19.03
CA GLN A 200 5.95 -14.54 20.03
C GLN A 200 5.74 -13.07 19.73
N GLY A 201 4.72 -12.54 20.32
CA GLY A 201 4.40 -11.13 20.35
C GLY A 201 3.28 -10.90 21.34
N VAL A 202 3.30 -9.75 21.95
CA VAL A 202 2.19 -9.23 22.77
C VAL A 202 1.00 -9.05 21.85
N THR A 203 -0.20 -9.45 22.28
CA THR A 203 -1.41 -9.20 21.50
C THR A 203 -1.66 -7.69 21.35
N ALA A 204 -2.40 -7.28 20.32
CA ALA A 204 -2.72 -5.86 20.12
C ALA A 204 -3.37 -5.23 21.36
N ASN A 205 -4.28 -5.96 22.03
CA ASN A 205 -4.94 -5.49 23.24
C ASN A 205 -3.99 -5.35 24.45
N GLU A 206 -2.98 -6.20 24.55
CA GLU A 206 -1.94 -6.09 25.57
C GLU A 206 -0.98 -4.94 25.25
N ALA A 207 -0.56 -4.83 23.99
CA ALA A 207 0.32 -3.74 23.53
C ALA A 207 -0.28 -2.36 23.78
N LEU A 208 -1.56 -2.17 23.45
CA LEU A 208 -2.30 -0.91 23.68
C LEU A 208 -2.30 -0.44 25.14
N LYS A 209 -2.15 -1.37 26.10
CA LYS A 209 -2.11 -1.06 27.53
C LYS A 209 -0.71 -0.69 28.04
N THR A 210 0.32 -0.75 27.18
CA THR A 210 1.70 -0.47 27.58
C THR A 210 2.09 0.97 27.29
N TRP A 211 2.91 1.54 28.19
CA TRP A 211 3.46 2.89 28.00
C TRP A 211 4.39 2.96 26.78
N GLN A 212 5.06 1.85 26.45
CA GLN A 212 5.92 1.74 25.27
C GLN A 212 5.14 1.96 23.98
N PHE A 213 3.93 1.37 23.88
CA PHE A 213 3.05 1.60 22.73
C PHE A 213 2.64 3.07 22.63
N ALA A 214 2.19 3.66 23.75
CA ALA A 214 1.80 5.06 23.78
C ALA A 214 2.93 6.01 23.39
N SER A 215 4.16 5.73 23.84
CA SER A 215 5.34 6.52 23.49
C SER A 215 5.70 6.39 22.02
N LEU A 216 5.69 5.17 21.45
CA LEU A 216 5.94 4.95 20.03
C LEU A 216 4.87 5.62 19.18
N TRP A 217 3.60 5.48 19.56
CA TRP A 217 2.48 6.14 18.88
C TRP A 217 2.66 7.66 18.86
N TRP A 218 3.03 8.25 20.00
CA TRP A 218 3.28 9.70 20.11
C TRP A 218 4.45 10.14 19.24
N ILE A 219 5.56 9.41 19.25
CA ILE A 219 6.72 9.71 18.40
C ILE A 219 6.32 9.71 16.92
N PHE A 220 5.57 8.72 16.46
CA PHE A 220 5.10 8.68 15.08
C PHE A 220 4.12 9.82 14.78
N PHE A 221 3.19 10.09 15.67
CA PHE A 221 2.19 11.15 15.50
C PHE A 221 2.82 12.55 15.35
N VAL A 222 3.88 12.83 16.08
CA VAL A 222 4.56 14.15 16.05
C VAL A 222 5.52 14.29 14.86
N ASN A 223 6.00 13.17 14.29
CA ASN A 223 6.98 13.19 13.19
C ASN A 223 6.36 13.11 11.78
N ILE A 224 5.05 13.02 11.65
CA ILE A 224 4.31 13.05 10.39
C ILE A 224 3.61 14.39 10.24
#